data_6db6d61b4a17dfd9aaeabbb95353754e
#
_entry.id   6db6d61b4a17dfd9aaeabbb95353754e
#
_cell.length_a   1.000
_cell.length_b   1.000
_cell.length_c   1.000
_cell.angle_alpha   90.00
_cell.angle_beta   90.00
_cell.angle_gamma   90.00
#
_symmetry.space_group_name_H-M   'P 1'
#
loop_
_entity.id
_entity.type
_entity.pdbx_description
1 polymer ?
#
loop_
_entity_poly.entity_id
_entity_poly.type
_entity_poly.pdbx_seq_one_letter_code
_entity_poly.pdbx_strand_id
1 'polypeptide(L)'
;MGDEPRISNAALMARRNAGSVTSLKNRRKFLQKAAGGLATVLAAARTTSAAAPHGEPGGQVREIHEPSPKLRTGVFDAAFHDLSTEQLVELVKELKIEAVEIGSGNDPGQAHCDREALLADDAKRRAYAALFETNGLLISAFSCHGNPVHPDRERAQREDRVYRESIDLAAKMGVNRVVCFSGCPGDGTGKHPNWITSLETDEFVDILKWQWNEVLVPYWRDLASYARQRNVKLAIEMDLGYSVFNVATLVKLRHAAGDNVGANLDLSGLWHLGVEPTSVVKKLGEEGCIYHMHGKDILMDRDNVAVNGLLDVTPYQDIVHRSWSYADVGFGHDLVVWKSVVEQLMAVGYDYVISIEHESPFTSARIGVARGAEALQQALLNRAQIL
;
A
#
# COMPACT_ATOMS: atom_id res chain seq x y z
N MET A 1 -31.61 48.59 -9.50
CA MET A 1 -31.11 48.28 -10.84
C MET A 1 -29.78 49.00 -10.95
N GLY A 2 -28.68 48.30 -10.71
CA GLY A 2 -27.31 48.77 -10.81
C GLY A 2 -26.51 47.74 -11.61
N ASP A 3 -26.00 48.18 -12.77
CA ASP A 3 -25.19 47.39 -13.68
C ASP A 3 -23.84 47.00 -13.03
N GLU A 4 -23.59 45.73 -12.85
CA GLU A 4 -22.25 45.22 -12.61
C GLU A 4 -21.48 45.04 -13.94
N PRO A 5 -20.23 45.48 -14.05
CA PRO A 5 -19.46 45.37 -15.29
C PRO A 5 -19.02 43.91 -15.50
N ARG A 6 -19.44 43.31 -16.60
CA ARG A 6 -18.96 41.99 -17.10
C ARG A 6 -17.49 42.10 -17.49
N ILE A 7 -16.62 41.43 -16.76
CA ILE A 7 -15.21 41.27 -17.14
C ILE A 7 -15.14 40.38 -18.38
N SER A 8 -14.51 40.90 -19.46
CA SER A 8 -14.41 40.21 -20.75
C SER A 8 -13.40 39.03 -20.65
N ASN A 9 -13.70 37.95 -21.36
CA ASN A 9 -12.82 36.75 -21.47
C ASN A 9 -11.38 37.07 -21.96
N ALA A 10 -11.15 38.22 -22.58
CA ALA A 10 -9.81 38.67 -22.99
C ALA A 10 -8.91 39.02 -21.79
N ALA A 11 -9.46 39.58 -20.70
CA ALA A 11 -8.71 39.92 -19.49
C ALA A 11 -8.30 38.69 -18.67
N LEU A 12 -9.08 37.61 -18.74
CA LEU A 12 -8.77 36.33 -18.09
C LEU A 12 -7.64 35.58 -18.79
N MET A 13 -7.61 35.64 -20.13
CA MET A 13 -6.54 35.01 -20.94
C MET A 13 -5.20 35.76 -20.80
N ALA A 14 -5.20 37.08 -20.65
CA ALA A 14 -3.96 37.87 -20.47
C ALA A 14 -3.28 37.57 -19.11
N ARG A 15 -4.03 37.27 -18.04
CA ARG A 15 -3.46 36.87 -16.74
C ARG A 15 -2.89 35.43 -16.73
N ARG A 16 -3.44 34.51 -17.52
CA ARG A 16 -2.88 33.15 -17.67
C ARG A 16 -1.52 33.15 -18.39
N ASN A 17 -1.32 34.02 -19.38
CA ASN A 17 -0.06 34.10 -20.12
C ASN A 17 1.07 34.78 -19.34
N ALA A 18 0.78 35.70 -18.42
CA ALA A 18 1.80 36.36 -17.60
C ALA A 18 2.41 35.41 -16.53
N GLY A 19 1.62 34.49 -15.97
CA GLY A 19 2.09 33.49 -15.02
C GLY A 19 3.01 32.43 -15.66
N SER A 20 2.78 32.08 -16.92
CA SER A 20 3.53 31.06 -17.66
C SER A 20 4.98 31.49 -17.95
N VAL A 21 5.22 32.76 -18.27
CA VAL A 21 6.57 33.27 -18.63
C VAL A 21 7.49 33.33 -17.41
N THR A 22 6.96 33.63 -16.23
CA THR A 22 7.74 33.67 -14.97
C THR A 22 8.14 32.26 -14.51
N SER A 23 7.29 31.28 -14.72
CA SER A 23 7.55 29.87 -14.41
C SER A 23 8.67 29.26 -15.25
N LEU A 24 8.75 29.60 -16.55
CA LEU A 24 9.81 29.12 -17.47
C LEU A 24 11.19 29.70 -17.16
N LYS A 25 11.26 30.97 -16.72
CA LYS A 25 12.53 31.59 -16.30
C LYS A 25 13.09 30.99 -15.01
N ASN A 26 12.24 30.60 -14.09
CA ASN A 26 12.66 29.95 -12.84
C ASN A 26 13.10 28.49 -13.05
N ARG A 27 12.49 27.72 -13.95
CA ARG A 27 12.96 26.40 -14.36
C ARG A 27 14.33 26.42 -15.03
N ARG A 28 14.64 27.39 -15.87
CA ARG A 28 15.96 27.51 -16.48
C ARG A 28 17.06 27.84 -15.49
N LYS A 29 16.81 28.67 -14.48
CA LYS A 29 17.77 28.94 -13.39
C LYS A 29 18.00 27.77 -12.46
N PHE A 30 16.99 26.92 -12.24
CA PHE A 30 17.12 25.70 -11.45
C PHE A 30 17.97 24.65 -12.15
N LEU A 31 17.77 24.45 -13.47
CA LEU A 31 18.57 23.50 -14.26
C LEU A 31 20.04 23.94 -14.44
N GLN A 32 20.33 25.23 -14.49
CA GLN A 32 21.69 25.74 -14.55
C GLN A 32 22.47 25.59 -13.23
N LYS A 33 21.80 25.59 -12.06
CA LYS A 33 22.40 25.30 -10.77
C LYS A 33 22.66 23.81 -10.55
N ALA A 34 21.84 22.92 -11.12
CA ALA A 34 22.02 21.47 -11.04
C ALA A 34 23.20 20.98 -11.90
N ALA A 35 23.50 21.65 -13.02
CA ALA A 35 24.64 21.28 -13.88
C ALA A 35 26.01 21.72 -13.35
N GLY A 36 26.05 22.68 -12.41
CA GLY A 36 27.31 23.18 -11.82
C GLY A 36 27.83 22.36 -10.62
N GLY A 37 27.04 21.43 -10.08
CA GLY A 37 27.38 20.66 -8.88
C GLY A 37 28.05 19.30 -9.14
N LEU A 38 28.07 18.80 -10.38
CA LEU A 38 28.57 17.46 -10.71
C LEU A 38 30.05 17.40 -11.18
N ALA A 39 30.72 18.53 -11.28
CA ALA A 39 32.10 18.58 -11.82
C ALA A 39 33.22 18.53 -10.78
N THR A 40 32.93 18.43 -9.48
CA THR A 40 33.97 18.59 -8.42
C THR A 40 34.21 17.33 -7.57
N VAL A 41 33.65 16.16 -7.88
CA VAL A 41 33.83 14.93 -7.07
C VAL A 41 34.65 13.83 -7.79
N LEU A 42 35.16 14.06 -8.99
CA LEU A 42 35.85 13.02 -9.77
C LEU A 42 37.39 13.19 -9.87
N ALA A 43 38.03 13.93 -8.95
CA ALA A 43 39.48 14.17 -8.99
C ALA A 43 40.22 13.90 -7.65
N ALA A 44 40.03 12.72 -7.02
CA ALA A 44 40.89 12.29 -5.91
C ALA A 44 40.79 10.79 -5.69
N ALA A 45 41.34 9.98 -6.59
CA ALA A 45 41.79 8.61 -6.27
C ALA A 45 42.71 8.05 -7.40
N ARG A 46 43.96 8.47 -7.46
CA ARG A 46 45.02 7.74 -8.12
C ARG A 46 46.34 8.01 -7.40
N THR A 47 46.99 6.95 -6.98
CA THR A 47 48.30 6.59 -6.51
C THR A 47 48.17 5.88 -5.15
N THR A 48 48.67 4.71 -4.94
CA THR A 48 49.99 4.13 -5.20
C THR A 48 49.90 2.60 -5.26
N SER A 49 50.63 2.04 -6.22
CA SER A 49 50.97 0.62 -6.32
C SER A 49 52.19 0.33 -5.43
N ALA A 50 52.17 -0.79 -4.70
CA ALA A 50 53.40 -1.50 -4.29
C ALA A 50 53.12 -3.00 -4.25
N ALA A 51 53.93 -3.76 -4.98
CA ALA A 51 53.83 -5.19 -5.16
C ALA A 51 54.64 -5.97 -4.12
N ALA A 52 54.17 -7.19 -3.89
CA ALA A 52 54.83 -8.51 -3.70
C ALA A 52 54.71 -9.13 -2.30
N PRO A 53 54.92 -10.44 -2.13
CA PRO A 53 54.87 -11.57 -3.05
C PRO A 53 54.03 -12.78 -2.55
N HIS A 54 53.89 -13.76 -3.44
CA HIS A 54 53.41 -15.14 -3.37
C HIS A 54 53.30 -15.90 -2.04
N GLY A 55 52.17 -16.59 -1.89
CA GLY A 55 51.99 -17.70 -0.98
C GLY A 55 50.57 -18.27 -1.14
N GLU A 56 50.39 -19.33 -1.97
CA GLU A 56 49.19 -20.20 -1.90
C GLU A 56 49.32 -21.12 -0.67
N PRO A 57 48.20 -21.54 -0.06
CA PRO A 57 47.38 -22.60 -0.60
C PRO A 57 45.84 -22.47 -0.37
N GLY A 58 45.06 -22.92 -1.37
CA GLY A 58 43.81 -23.62 -1.31
C GLY A 58 42.87 -23.40 -0.11
N GLY A 59 42.14 -22.30 -0.09
CA GLY A 59 40.92 -22.16 0.68
C GLY A 59 39.74 -22.05 -0.29
N GLN A 60 38.86 -23.07 -0.33
CA GLN A 60 37.58 -22.98 -1.02
C GLN A 60 36.83 -21.77 -0.48
N VAL A 61 36.68 -20.74 -1.30
CA VAL A 61 35.71 -19.67 -1.06
C VAL A 61 34.35 -20.36 -1.08
N ARG A 62 33.77 -20.62 0.11
CA ARG A 62 32.35 -20.90 0.22
C ARG A 62 31.68 -19.67 -0.28
N GLU A 63 31.10 -19.74 -1.50
CA GLU A 63 30.05 -18.82 -1.91
C GLU A 63 28.94 -18.92 -0.86
N ILE A 64 28.85 -17.89 -0.06
CA ILE A 64 27.68 -17.71 0.80
C ILE A 64 26.57 -17.35 -0.19
N HIS A 65 25.84 -18.36 -0.65
CA HIS A 65 24.53 -18.16 -1.29
C HIS A 65 23.65 -17.52 -0.23
N GLU A 66 23.55 -16.21 -0.23
CA GLU A 66 22.39 -15.58 0.40
C GLU A 66 21.15 -16.16 -0.29
N PRO A 67 20.20 -16.72 0.45
CA PRO A 67 19.01 -17.27 -0.16
C PRO A 67 18.33 -16.15 -0.94
N SER A 68 18.05 -16.38 -2.22
CA SER A 68 17.31 -15.44 -3.04
C SER A 68 16.04 -15.00 -2.30
N PRO A 69 15.68 -13.71 -2.29
CA PRO A 69 14.49 -13.23 -1.62
C PRO A 69 13.29 -14.09 -2.03
N LYS A 70 12.62 -14.70 -1.06
CA LYS A 70 11.52 -15.62 -1.31
C LYS A 70 10.21 -14.87 -1.14
N LEU A 71 9.63 -14.39 -2.23
CA LEU A 71 8.24 -13.96 -2.23
C LEU A 71 7.31 -15.16 -2.00
N ARG A 72 6.30 -14.98 -1.16
CA ARG A 72 5.28 -15.99 -0.85
C ARG A 72 3.92 -15.54 -1.36
N THR A 73 3.13 -16.49 -1.80
CA THR A 73 1.70 -16.27 -2.03
C THR A 73 0.97 -16.37 -0.69
N GLY A 74 0.18 -15.34 -0.39
CA GLY A 74 -0.72 -15.29 0.76
C GLY A 74 -2.17 -15.13 0.35
N VAL A 75 -3.07 -15.11 1.33
CA VAL A 75 -4.48 -14.78 1.17
C VAL A 75 -4.97 -13.97 2.34
N PHE A 76 -5.81 -12.96 2.08
CA PHE A 76 -6.56 -12.24 3.10
C PHE A 76 -7.81 -13.03 3.47
N ASP A 77 -7.98 -13.34 4.73
CA ASP A 77 -9.01 -14.22 5.26
C ASP A 77 -10.44 -13.68 5.09
N ALA A 78 -10.56 -12.38 4.83
CA ALA A 78 -11.84 -11.72 4.55
C ALA A 78 -12.64 -12.38 3.43
N ALA A 79 -11.97 -13.01 2.46
CA ALA A 79 -12.62 -13.76 1.39
C ALA A 79 -13.44 -14.99 1.89
N PHE A 80 -13.18 -15.46 3.11
CA PHE A 80 -13.70 -16.73 3.65
C PHE A 80 -14.32 -16.59 5.05
N HIS A 81 -14.95 -15.45 5.32
CA HIS A 81 -15.55 -15.14 6.61
C HIS A 81 -16.65 -16.14 7.07
N ASP A 82 -17.14 -16.97 6.18
CA ASP A 82 -18.11 -18.05 6.44
C ASP A 82 -17.49 -19.38 6.87
N LEU A 83 -16.15 -19.51 6.81
CA LEU A 83 -15.44 -20.70 7.26
C LEU A 83 -14.99 -20.56 8.73
N SER A 84 -14.79 -21.71 9.41
CA SER A 84 -14.03 -21.70 10.67
C SER A 84 -12.52 -21.48 10.39
N THR A 85 -11.75 -21.11 11.41
CA THR A 85 -10.31 -20.94 11.29
C THR A 85 -9.61 -22.23 10.82
N GLU A 86 -10.05 -23.40 11.29
CA GLU A 86 -9.53 -24.70 10.88
C GLU A 86 -9.86 -24.99 9.42
N GLN A 87 -11.10 -24.68 8.98
CA GLN A 87 -11.52 -24.85 7.58
C GLN A 87 -10.73 -23.92 6.65
N LEU A 88 -10.47 -22.68 7.08
CA LEU A 88 -9.61 -21.74 6.37
C LEU A 88 -8.19 -22.32 6.21
N VAL A 89 -7.59 -22.83 7.28
CA VAL A 89 -6.25 -23.44 7.24
C VAL A 89 -6.20 -24.61 6.26
N GLU A 90 -7.18 -25.50 6.26
CA GLU A 90 -7.23 -26.63 5.31
C GLU A 90 -7.38 -26.17 3.86
N LEU A 91 -8.23 -25.17 3.59
CA LEU A 91 -8.40 -24.59 2.26
C LEU A 91 -7.12 -23.92 1.74
N VAL A 92 -6.45 -23.14 2.58
CA VAL A 92 -5.19 -22.45 2.24
C VAL A 92 -4.09 -23.46 1.87
N LYS A 93 -4.01 -24.59 2.61
CA LYS A 93 -3.08 -25.69 2.28
C LYS A 93 -3.44 -26.39 0.97
N GLU A 94 -4.73 -26.66 0.74
CA GLU A 94 -5.21 -27.25 -0.51
C GLU A 94 -4.80 -26.40 -1.73
N LEU A 95 -4.91 -25.07 -1.60
CA LEU A 95 -4.52 -24.10 -2.62
C LEU A 95 -3.01 -23.83 -2.71
N LYS A 96 -2.19 -24.49 -1.85
CA LYS A 96 -0.73 -24.32 -1.76
C LYS A 96 -0.32 -22.88 -1.49
N ILE A 97 -1.12 -22.14 -0.75
CA ILE A 97 -0.84 -20.79 -0.27
C ILE A 97 0.03 -20.90 0.99
N GLU A 98 1.02 -20.03 1.15
CA GLU A 98 2.06 -20.12 2.19
C GLU A 98 1.81 -19.18 3.37
N ALA A 99 0.90 -18.21 3.23
CA ALA A 99 0.65 -17.19 4.26
C ALA A 99 -0.83 -16.81 4.33
N VAL A 100 -1.24 -16.35 5.50
CA VAL A 100 -2.58 -15.80 5.72
C VAL A 100 -2.45 -14.42 6.36
N GLU A 101 -3.14 -13.46 5.81
CA GLU A 101 -3.41 -12.17 6.41
C GLU A 101 -4.74 -12.27 7.16
N ILE A 102 -4.78 -11.80 8.40
CA ILE A 102 -5.90 -12.05 9.32
C ILE A 102 -6.61 -10.73 9.64
N GLY A 103 -7.90 -10.67 9.36
CA GLY A 103 -8.78 -9.60 9.82
C GLY A 103 -8.87 -9.57 11.34
N SER A 104 -8.56 -8.45 11.97
CA SER A 104 -8.50 -8.29 13.43
C SER A 104 -9.48 -7.26 13.98
N GLY A 105 -10.37 -6.73 13.15
CA GLY A 105 -11.45 -5.80 13.54
C GLY A 105 -11.63 -4.66 12.54
N ASN A 106 -12.52 -3.71 12.86
CA ASN A 106 -13.02 -2.70 11.95
C ASN A 106 -13.57 -3.34 10.67
N ASP A 107 -13.13 -2.92 9.49
CA ASP A 107 -13.39 -3.61 8.23
C ASP A 107 -12.20 -4.54 7.92
N PRO A 108 -12.39 -5.78 7.48
CA PRO A 108 -13.64 -6.52 7.22
C PRO A 108 -14.18 -7.28 8.46
N GLY A 109 -13.74 -6.96 9.64
CA GLY A 109 -14.12 -7.65 10.87
C GLY A 109 -13.02 -8.56 11.41
N GLN A 110 -13.42 -9.59 12.17
CA GLN A 110 -12.49 -10.51 12.87
C GLN A 110 -13.01 -11.96 12.86
N ALA A 111 -13.48 -12.43 11.71
CA ALA A 111 -14.14 -13.73 11.61
C ALA A 111 -13.27 -14.90 12.12
N HIS A 112 -11.96 -14.82 11.87
CA HIS A 112 -11.00 -15.87 12.29
C HIS A 112 -10.09 -15.42 13.43
N CYS A 113 -10.35 -14.25 14.07
CA CYS A 113 -9.49 -13.67 15.10
C CYS A 113 -10.32 -13.05 16.22
N ASP A 114 -10.59 -13.80 17.30
CA ASP A 114 -11.14 -13.20 18.53
C ASP A 114 -10.04 -12.40 19.23
N ARG A 115 -9.80 -11.17 18.72
CA ARG A 115 -8.73 -10.27 19.18
C ARG A 115 -8.75 -10.07 20.68
N GLU A 116 -9.92 -9.85 21.27
CA GLU A 116 -10.08 -9.60 22.69
C GLU A 116 -9.68 -10.83 23.52
N ALA A 117 -10.12 -12.02 23.12
CA ALA A 117 -9.76 -13.25 23.81
C ALA A 117 -8.27 -13.58 23.64
N LEU A 118 -7.70 -13.34 22.45
CA LEU A 118 -6.27 -13.57 22.18
C LEU A 118 -5.38 -12.57 22.94
N LEU A 119 -5.83 -11.36 23.18
CA LEU A 119 -5.11 -10.39 24.02
C LEU A 119 -5.14 -10.76 25.50
N ALA A 120 -6.27 -11.27 25.97
CA ALA A 120 -6.51 -11.56 27.37
C ALA A 120 -5.88 -12.89 27.84
N ASP A 121 -5.76 -13.89 26.95
CA ASP A 121 -5.38 -15.27 27.32
C ASP A 121 -4.17 -15.76 26.52
N ASP A 122 -3.03 -15.91 27.20
CA ASP A 122 -1.77 -16.38 26.61
C ASP A 122 -1.84 -17.82 26.11
N ALA A 123 -2.67 -18.69 26.73
CA ALA A 123 -2.82 -20.07 26.28
C ALA A 123 -3.62 -20.15 24.98
N LYS A 124 -4.71 -19.39 24.89
CA LYS A 124 -5.48 -19.26 23.63
C LYS A 124 -4.63 -18.68 22.51
N ARG A 125 -3.85 -17.65 22.80
CA ARG A 125 -2.96 -17.03 21.80
C ARG A 125 -1.90 -18.01 21.31
N ARG A 126 -1.27 -18.79 22.19
CA ARG A 126 -0.32 -19.84 21.77
C ARG A 126 -0.97 -20.94 20.96
N ALA A 127 -2.17 -21.38 21.35
CA ALA A 127 -2.92 -22.40 20.58
C ALA A 127 -3.28 -21.87 19.18
N TYR A 128 -3.71 -20.62 19.09
CA TYR A 128 -4.01 -19.98 17.83
C TYR A 128 -2.77 -19.86 16.91
N ALA A 129 -1.63 -19.40 17.42
CA ALA A 129 -0.39 -19.36 16.67
C ALA A 129 0.04 -20.76 16.20
N ALA A 130 -0.02 -21.75 17.08
CA ALA A 130 0.34 -23.13 16.78
C ALA A 130 -0.52 -23.75 15.66
N LEU A 131 -1.77 -23.35 15.52
CA LEU A 131 -2.63 -23.80 14.43
C LEU A 131 -2.04 -23.48 13.05
N PHE A 132 -1.50 -22.28 12.87
CA PHE A 132 -0.85 -21.87 11.61
C PHE A 132 0.55 -22.49 11.50
N GLU A 133 1.38 -22.38 12.52
CA GLU A 133 2.76 -22.86 12.53
C GLU A 133 2.88 -24.37 12.25
N THR A 134 2.05 -25.20 12.89
CA THR A 134 2.06 -26.65 12.68
C THR A 134 1.59 -27.07 11.30
N ASN A 135 0.86 -26.19 10.62
CA ASN A 135 0.43 -26.36 9.23
C ASN A 135 1.38 -25.70 8.21
N GLY A 136 2.52 -25.13 8.67
CA GLY A 136 3.51 -24.51 7.82
C GLY A 136 3.06 -23.16 7.23
N LEU A 137 2.07 -22.53 7.83
CA LEU A 137 1.51 -21.25 7.37
C LEU A 137 2.08 -20.08 8.18
N LEU A 138 2.41 -18.99 7.48
CA LEU A 138 2.80 -17.72 8.07
C LEU A 138 1.55 -16.85 8.28
N ILE A 139 1.36 -16.27 9.47
CA ILE A 139 0.47 -15.12 9.63
C ILE A 139 1.26 -13.89 9.15
N SER A 140 0.89 -13.34 7.98
CA SER A 140 1.66 -12.27 7.34
C SER A 140 1.41 -10.90 7.94
N ALA A 141 0.18 -10.62 8.33
CA ALA A 141 -0.22 -9.36 8.96
C ALA A 141 -1.53 -9.54 9.72
N PHE A 142 -1.82 -8.62 10.63
CA PHE A 142 -3.17 -8.36 11.10
C PHE A 142 -3.73 -7.14 10.36
N SER A 143 -4.99 -7.22 9.92
CA SER A 143 -5.64 -6.18 9.14
C SER A 143 -6.86 -5.64 9.87
N CYS A 144 -6.94 -4.31 9.94
CA CYS A 144 -7.98 -3.61 10.69
C CYS A 144 -8.31 -2.26 10.04
N HIS A 145 -8.76 -2.30 8.78
CA HIS A 145 -9.10 -1.10 8.04
C HIS A 145 -10.16 -0.27 8.78
N GLY A 146 -10.03 1.07 8.74
CA GLY A 146 -10.94 1.95 9.45
C GLY A 146 -10.60 3.43 9.25
N ASN A 147 -11.34 4.30 9.93
CA ASN A 147 -11.11 5.74 9.92
C ASN A 147 -10.94 6.28 11.35
N PRO A 148 -9.78 6.12 11.97
CA PRO A 148 -9.53 6.55 13.35
C PRO A 148 -9.48 8.09 13.51
N VAL A 149 -9.54 8.83 12.41
CA VAL A 149 -9.64 10.30 12.37
C VAL A 149 -11.02 10.76 11.88
N HIS A 150 -12.02 9.89 11.96
CA HIS A 150 -13.38 10.20 11.57
C HIS A 150 -13.92 11.42 12.33
N PRO A 151 -14.69 12.35 11.68
CA PRO A 151 -15.26 13.51 12.37
C PRO A 151 -16.23 13.16 13.52
N ASP A 152 -16.91 12.03 13.42
CA ASP A 152 -17.62 11.44 14.55
C ASP A 152 -16.61 10.84 15.54
N ARG A 153 -16.46 11.52 16.68
CA ARG A 153 -15.46 11.18 17.71
C ARG A 153 -15.67 9.79 18.32
N GLU A 154 -16.90 9.37 18.51
CA GLU A 154 -17.18 8.03 19.09
C GLU A 154 -16.76 6.94 18.12
N ARG A 155 -17.04 7.13 16.83
CA ARG A 155 -16.55 6.24 15.78
C ARG A 155 -15.02 6.24 15.71
N ALA A 156 -14.40 7.41 15.66
CA ALA A 156 -12.94 7.53 15.63
C ALA A 156 -12.27 6.80 16.81
N GLN A 157 -12.80 6.96 18.03
CA GLN A 157 -12.28 6.29 19.23
C GLN A 157 -12.45 4.76 19.19
N ARG A 158 -13.57 4.27 18.67
CA ARG A 158 -13.78 2.82 18.51
C ARG A 158 -12.77 2.25 17.51
N GLU A 159 -12.59 2.90 16.38
CA GLU A 159 -11.70 2.44 15.31
C GLU A 159 -10.21 2.58 15.69
N ASP A 160 -9.80 3.64 16.40
CA ASP A 160 -8.47 3.78 16.99
C ASP A 160 -8.16 2.67 18.01
N ARG A 161 -9.14 2.32 18.87
CA ARG A 161 -8.97 1.21 19.82
C ARG A 161 -8.62 -0.09 19.11
N VAL A 162 -9.31 -0.41 18.03
CA VAL A 162 -9.04 -1.60 17.22
C VAL A 162 -7.62 -1.56 16.64
N TYR A 163 -7.15 -0.40 16.15
CA TYR A 163 -5.79 -0.23 15.66
C TYR A 163 -4.75 -0.55 16.75
N ARG A 164 -4.91 0.02 17.94
CA ARG A 164 -3.98 -0.19 19.06
C ARG A 164 -4.00 -1.64 19.55
N GLU A 165 -5.17 -2.22 19.69
CA GLU A 165 -5.32 -3.63 20.09
C GLU A 165 -4.75 -4.60 19.05
N SER A 166 -4.90 -4.31 17.74
CA SER A 166 -4.27 -5.09 16.67
C SER A 166 -2.75 -4.98 16.69
N ILE A 167 -2.20 -3.80 16.99
CA ILE A 167 -0.76 -3.61 17.20
C ILE A 167 -0.26 -4.41 18.41
N ASP A 168 -1.00 -4.39 19.52
CA ASP A 168 -0.66 -5.16 20.73
C ASP A 168 -0.69 -6.68 20.46
N LEU A 169 -1.72 -7.15 19.74
CA LEU A 169 -1.83 -8.56 19.35
C LEU A 169 -0.67 -8.95 18.41
N ALA A 170 -0.38 -8.14 17.41
CA ALA A 170 0.72 -8.36 16.49
C ALA A 170 2.06 -8.52 17.24
N ALA A 171 2.36 -7.60 18.15
CA ALA A 171 3.55 -7.67 18.99
C ALA A 171 3.61 -8.94 19.85
N LYS A 172 2.49 -9.32 20.48
CA LYS A 172 2.41 -10.53 21.33
C LYS A 172 2.54 -11.82 20.53
N MET A 173 2.20 -11.81 19.25
CA MET A 173 2.28 -12.98 18.36
C MET A 173 3.55 -13.01 17.50
N GLY A 174 4.42 -12.01 17.61
CA GLY A 174 5.61 -11.93 16.76
C GLY A 174 5.31 -11.56 15.30
N VAL A 175 4.08 -11.13 15.00
CA VAL A 175 3.70 -10.57 13.72
C VAL A 175 4.07 -9.09 13.70
N ASN A 176 4.94 -8.67 12.80
CA ASN A 176 5.51 -7.33 12.85
C ASN A 176 4.86 -6.35 11.87
N ARG A 177 3.62 -6.62 11.42
CA ARG A 177 2.87 -5.78 10.48
C ARG A 177 1.40 -5.69 10.85
N VAL A 178 0.87 -4.47 10.76
CA VAL A 178 -0.57 -4.21 10.81
C VAL A 178 -0.96 -3.43 9.58
N VAL A 179 -1.92 -3.95 8.82
CA VAL A 179 -2.50 -3.32 7.63
C VAL A 179 -3.69 -2.46 8.05
N CYS A 180 -3.79 -1.26 7.51
CA CYS A 180 -4.84 -0.31 7.87
C CYS A 180 -5.01 0.80 6.83
N PHE A 181 -6.13 1.54 6.88
CA PHE A 181 -6.32 2.79 6.13
C PHE A 181 -5.81 4.01 6.90
N SER A 182 -5.49 5.08 6.16
CA SER A 182 -5.06 6.34 6.78
C SER A 182 -6.18 7.07 7.52
N GLY A 183 -7.41 6.74 7.23
CA GLY A 183 -8.55 7.55 7.58
C GLY A 183 -8.73 8.78 6.68
N CYS A 184 -9.88 9.44 6.83
CA CYS A 184 -10.21 10.70 6.18
C CYS A 184 -10.94 11.60 7.18
N PRO A 185 -10.37 12.75 7.58
CA PRO A 185 -11.03 13.72 8.43
C PRO A 185 -12.20 14.42 7.72
N GLY A 186 -12.99 15.17 8.48
CA GLY A 186 -13.96 16.12 7.95
C GLY A 186 -13.33 17.45 7.54
N ASP A 187 -14.16 18.49 7.58
CA ASP A 187 -13.78 19.89 7.32
C ASP A 187 -13.60 20.72 8.61
N GLY A 188 -13.67 20.07 9.78
CA GLY A 188 -13.60 20.72 11.11
C GLY A 188 -14.98 21.13 11.67
N THR A 189 -16.02 21.09 10.87
CA THR A 189 -17.39 21.52 11.27
C THR A 189 -18.44 20.43 11.09
N GLY A 190 -18.28 19.55 10.11
CA GLY A 190 -19.21 18.48 9.74
C GLY A 190 -19.03 17.21 10.57
N LYS A 191 -19.94 16.24 10.32
CA LYS A 191 -19.97 14.91 10.94
C LYS A 191 -19.48 13.80 10.00
N HIS A 192 -19.17 14.13 8.76
CA HIS A 192 -18.82 13.18 7.71
C HIS A 192 -17.41 13.44 7.20
N PRO A 193 -16.71 12.41 6.74
CA PRO A 193 -15.42 12.58 6.07
C PRO A 193 -15.54 13.51 4.86
N ASN A 194 -14.49 14.28 4.60
CA ASN A 194 -14.44 15.18 3.45
C ASN A 194 -13.13 14.92 2.68
N TRP A 195 -13.23 14.13 1.61
CA TRP A 195 -12.08 13.78 0.77
C TRP A 195 -11.81 14.87 -0.26
N ILE A 196 -10.75 15.65 -0.06
CA ILE A 196 -10.36 16.74 -0.93
C ILE A 196 -9.46 16.21 -2.05
N THR A 197 -9.95 16.29 -3.29
CA THR A 197 -9.26 15.84 -4.52
C THR A 197 -8.93 16.96 -5.49
N SER A 198 -9.42 18.18 -5.25
CA SER A 198 -9.17 19.36 -6.05
C SER A 198 -8.80 20.54 -5.15
N LEU A 199 -7.92 21.41 -5.63
CA LEU A 199 -7.45 22.62 -4.94
C LEU A 199 -7.82 23.89 -5.71
N GLU A 200 -8.98 23.88 -6.38
CA GLU A 200 -9.39 25.02 -7.20
C GLU A 200 -9.84 26.25 -6.40
N THR A 201 -10.24 26.06 -5.13
CA THR A 201 -10.66 27.14 -4.25
C THR A 201 -9.76 27.22 -3.03
N ASP A 202 -9.63 28.42 -2.45
CA ASP A 202 -8.88 28.64 -1.20
C ASP A 202 -9.50 27.83 -0.04
N GLU A 203 -10.81 27.63 -0.05
CA GLU A 203 -11.51 26.81 0.93
C GLU A 203 -11.00 25.36 0.93
N PHE A 204 -10.90 24.70 -0.24
CA PHE A 204 -10.37 23.35 -0.34
C PHE A 204 -8.90 23.27 0.10
N VAL A 205 -8.11 24.29 -0.26
CA VAL A 205 -6.71 24.38 0.18
C VAL A 205 -6.62 24.47 1.70
N ASP A 206 -7.45 25.27 2.35
CA ASP A 206 -7.40 25.48 3.79
C ASP A 206 -7.95 24.25 4.54
N ILE A 207 -9.02 23.60 4.06
CA ILE A 207 -9.51 22.34 4.62
C ILE A 207 -8.41 21.27 4.53
N LEU A 208 -7.76 21.10 3.37
CA LEU A 208 -6.70 20.10 3.22
C LEU A 208 -5.51 20.37 4.14
N LYS A 209 -5.09 21.63 4.29
CA LYS A 209 -4.02 22.01 5.24
C LYS A 209 -4.39 21.64 6.66
N TRP A 210 -5.63 21.98 7.08
CA TRP A 210 -6.13 21.67 8.42
C TRP A 210 -6.18 20.14 8.64
N GLN A 211 -6.74 19.38 7.69
CA GLN A 211 -6.77 17.92 7.77
C GLN A 211 -5.40 17.32 8.01
N TRP A 212 -4.40 17.76 7.26
CA TRP A 212 -3.04 17.22 7.38
C TRP A 212 -2.32 17.68 8.63
N ASN A 213 -2.36 18.97 8.93
CA ASN A 213 -1.51 19.57 9.99
C ASN A 213 -2.10 19.38 11.38
N GLU A 214 -3.44 19.49 11.50
CA GLU A 214 -4.11 19.50 12.80
C GLU A 214 -4.72 18.13 13.17
N VAL A 215 -4.92 17.23 12.20
CA VAL A 215 -5.58 15.94 12.44
C VAL A 215 -4.67 14.76 12.10
N LEU A 216 -4.32 14.60 10.82
CA LEU A 216 -3.62 13.39 10.34
C LEU A 216 -2.22 13.26 10.93
N VAL A 217 -1.37 14.27 10.75
CA VAL A 217 0.03 14.19 11.18
C VAL A 217 0.16 14.01 12.69
N PRO A 218 -0.58 14.73 13.55
CA PRO A 218 -0.55 14.50 15.00
C PRO A 218 -0.98 13.08 15.38
N TYR A 219 -2.09 12.59 14.82
CA TYR A 219 -2.59 11.24 15.06
C TYR A 219 -1.57 10.16 14.66
N TRP A 220 -1.07 10.24 13.42
CA TRP A 220 -0.17 9.23 12.90
C TRP A 220 1.21 9.24 13.55
N ARG A 221 1.69 10.37 14.04
CA ARG A 221 2.91 10.42 14.87
C ARG A 221 2.74 9.65 16.16
N ASP A 222 1.62 9.83 16.84
CA ASP A 222 1.30 9.12 18.07
C ASP A 222 1.18 7.62 17.83
N LEU A 223 0.38 7.20 16.85
CA LEU A 223 0.18 5.78 16.51
C LEU A 223 1.48 5.12 16.03
N ALA A 224 2.29 5.81 15.22
CA ALA A 224 3.58 5.31 14.76
C ALA A 224 4.56 5.13 15.94
N SER A 225 4.58 6.06 16.89
CA SER A 225 5.38 5.92 18.11
C SER A 225 4.92 4.72 18.95
N TYR A 226 3.61 4.55 19.10
CA TYR A 226 3.01 3.40 19.80
C TYR A 226 3.40 2.05 19.16
N ALA A 227 3.31 1.96 17.83
CA ALA A 227 3.66 0.76 17.07
C ALA A 227 5.18 0.49 17.10
N ARG A 228 6.02 1.54 17.01
CA ARG A 228 7.48 1.42 17.06
C ARG A 228 7.96 0.82 18.37
N GLN A 229 7.38 1.23 19.51
CA GLN A 229 7.69 0.66 20.83
C GLN A 229 7.39 -0.84 20.93
N ARG A 230 6.59 -1.37 20.01
CA ARG A 230 6.16 -2.76 19.91
C ARG A 230 6.81 -3.53 18.76
N ASN A 231 7.73 -2.91 18.04
CA ASN A 231 8.39 -3.48 16.86
C ASN A 231 7.42 -3.79 15.71
N VAL A 232 6.33 -3.03 15.60
CA VAL A 232 5.29 -3.20 14.58
C VAL A 232 5.39 -2.10 13.52
N LYS A 233 5.32 -2.48 12.27
CA LYS A 233 5.21 -1.63 11.09
C LYS A 233 3.73 -1.39 10.78
N LEU A 234 3.39 -0.18 10.40
CA LEU A 234 2.05 0.21 9.96
C LEU A 234 2.05 0.24 8.43
N ALA A 235 1.37 -0.72 7.83
CA ALA A 235 1.25 -0.86 6.39
C ALA A 235 -0.06 -0.20 5.94
N ILE A 236 0.03 1.06 5.48
CA ILE A 236 -1.14 1.83 5.06
C ILE A 236 -1.50 1.45 3.63
N GLU A 237 -2.73 1.06 3.44
CA GLU A 237 -3.31 0.87 2.12
C GLU A 237 -3.74 2.20 1.52
N MET A 238 -3.30 2.44 0.28
CA MET A 238 -3.63 3.64 -0.49
C MET A 238 -4.93 3.39 -1.24
N ASP A 239 -6.01 4.06 -0.82
CA ASP A 239 -7.31 3.88 -1.46
C ASP A 239 -8.11 5.17 -1.58
N LEU A 240 -9.05 5.20 -2.52
CA LEU A 240 -9.95 6.33 -2.76
C LEU A 240 -10.86 6.58 -1.53
N GLY A 241 -11.14 7.85 -1.28
CA GLY A 241 -11.93 8.24 -0.10
C GLY A 241 -11.10 8.40 1.17
N TYR A 242 -9.81 8.07 1.15
CA TYR A 242 -8.89 8.23 2.27
C TYR A 242 -7.86 9.34 2.01
N SER A 243 -7.27 9.87 3.07
CA SER A 243 -6.28 10.96 2.95
C SER A 243 -4.96 10.50 2.32
N VAL A 244 -4.62 9.22 2.46
CA VAL A 244 -3.51 8.58 1.76
C VAL A 244 -4.11 7.68 0.68
N PHE A 245 -4.09 8.17 -0.56
CA PHE A 245 -4.69 7.50 -1.71
C PHE A 245 -3.71 7.30 -2.88
N ASN A 246 -2.49 7.77 -2.75
CA ASN A 246 -1.44 7.58 -3.75
C ASN A 246 -0.05 7.63 -3.12
N VAL A 247 0.98 7.32 -3.92
CA VAL A 247 2.38 7.28 -3.46
C VAL A 247 2.82 8.62 -2.84
N ALA A 248 2.43 9.74 -3.42
CA ALA A 248 2.84 11.06 -2.92
C ALA A 248 2.28 11.35 -1.52
N THR A 249 1.02 11.00 -1.28
CA THR A 249 0.38 11.17 0.03
C THR A 249 0.91 10.18 1.07
N LEU A 250 1.24 8.94 0.68
CA LEU A 250 1.88 7.98 1.57
C LEU A 250 3.28 8.45 2.00
N VAL A 251 4.12 8.84 1.05
CA VAL A 251 5.47 9.32 1.34
C VAL A 251 5.43 10.58 2.20
N LYS A 252 4.49 11.49 1.94
CA LYS A 252 4.26 12.67 2.79
C LYS A 252 3.93 12.27 4.23
N LEU A 253 3.04 11.30 4.43
CA LEU A 253 2.67 10.85 5.78
C LEU A 253 3.83 10.14 6.48
N ARG A 254 4.54 9.25 5.78
CA ARG A 254 5.74 8.57 6.28
C ARG A 254 6.79 9.55 6.80
N HIS A 255 7.14 10.56 5.99
CA HIS A 255 8.12 11.58 6.39
C HIS A 255 7.67 12.41 7.59
N ALA A 256 6.35 12.60 7.77
CA ALA A 256 5.80 13.32 8.90
C ALA A 256 5.64 12.48 10.17
N ALA A 257 5.33 11.19 10.07
CA ALA A 257 4.97 10.33 11.19
C ALA A 257 6.11 9.40 11.65
N GLY A 258 6.90 8.85 10.71
CA GLY A 258 8.05 8.00 11.04
C GLY A 258 8.28 6.87 10.04
N ASP A 259 9.46 6.27 10.14
CA ASP A 259 9.98 5.24 9.25
C ASP A 259 9.29 3.87 9.38
N ASN A 260 8.53 3.63 10.43
CA ASN A 260 7.69 2.43 10.58
C ASN A 260 6.28 2.57 9.96
N VAL A 261 6.00 3.70 9.29
CA VAL A 261 4.84 3.90 8.42
C VAL A 261 5.25 3.60 6.99
N GLY A 262 4.52 2.75 6.30
CA GLY A 262 4.79 2.36 4.91
C GLY A 262 3.54 1.84 4.22
N ALA A 263 3.70 1.15 3.08
CA ALA A 263 2.63 0.67 2.26
C ALA A 263 2.20 -0.76 2.61
N ASN A 264 0.89 -1.00 2.71
CA ASN A 264 0.29 -2.15 2.09
C ASN A 264 0.01 -1.76 0.63
N LEU A 265 0.76 -2.36 -0.30
CA LEU A 265 0.65 -1.99 -1.70
C LEU A 265 -0.49 -2.77 -2.35
N ASP A 266 -1.65 -2.13 -2.46
CA ASP A 266 -2.73 -2.60 -3.32
C ASP A 266 -2.71 -1.84 -4.64
N LEU A 267 -2.41 -2.58 -5.73
CA LEU A 267 -2.39 -1.99 -7.06
C LEU A 267 -3.79 -1.71 -7.58
N SER A 268 -4.82 -2.42 -7.12
CA SER A 268 -6.20 -2.17 -7.55
C SER A 268 -6.67 -0.76 -7.18
N GLY A 269 -6.29 -0.28 -5.98
CA GLY A 269 -6.53 1.09 -5.54
C GLY A 269 -5.73 2.16 -6.28
N LEU A 270 -4.78 1.78 -7.13
CA LEU A 270 -3.91 2.69 -7.86
C LEU A 270 -4.11 2.66 -9.37
N TRP A 271 -4.44 1.51 -9.95
CA TRP A 271 -4.66 1.40 -11.40
C TRP A 271 -5.78 2.30 -11.92
N HIS A 272 -6.85 2.48 -11.16
CA HIS A 272 -7.91 3.40 -11.53
C HIS A 272 -7.52 4.89 -11.38
N LEU A 273 -6.36 5.18 -10.83
CA LEU A 273 -5.73 6.52 -10.90
C LEU A 273 -4.82 6.69 -12.14
N GLY A 274 -4.70 5.66 -12.98
CA GLY A 274 -3.88 5.70 -14.19
C GLY A 274 -2.39 5.62 -13.93
N VAL A 275 -1.96 5.00 -12.81
CA VAL A 275 -0.52 4.85 -12.51
C VAL A 275 0.06 3.61 -13.17
N GLU A 276 1.37 3.64 -13.41
CA GLU A 276 2.13 2.52 -13.93
C GLU A 276 2.69 1.71 -12.73
N PRO A 277 2.35 0.39 -12.60
CA PRO A 277 2.59 -0.38 -11.38
C PRO A 277 4.08 -0.55 -11.05
N THR A 278 4.94 -0.80 -12.04
CA THR A 278 6.38 -1.00 -11.77
C THR A 278 7.06 0.28 -11.31
N SER A 279 6.60 1.44 -11.78
CA SER A 279 7.04 2.74 -11.30
C SER A 279 6.65 3.01 -9.86
N VAL A 280 5.45 2.57 -9.46
CA VAL A 280 4.99 2.63 -8.06
C VAL A 280 5.88 1.75 -7.17
N VAL A 281 6.09 0.48 -7.54
CA VAL A 281 6.96 -0.45 -6.81
C VAL A 281 8.37 0.12 -6.67
N LYS A 282 8.94 0.62 -7.76
CA LYS A 282 10.26 1.24 -7.75
C LYS A 282 10.34 2.41 -6.77
N LYS A 283 9.36 3.34 -6.85
CA LYS A 283 9.36 4.53 -5.97
C LYS A 283 9.21 4.16 -4.49
N LEU A 284 8.32 3.25 -4.15
CA LEU A 284 8.15 2.79 -2.77
C LEU A 284 9.33 1.94 -2.28
N GLY A 285 9.99 1.22 -3.19
CA GLY A 285 11.22 0.50 -2.90
C GLY A 285 12.40 1.43 -2.60
N GLU A 286 12.55 2.53 -3.37
CA GLU A 286 13.55 3.59 -3.09
C GLU A 286 13.34 4.22 -1.70
N GLU A 287 12.09 4.32 -1.24
CA GLU A 287 11.75 4.79 0.11
C GLU A 287 11.89 3.68 1.18
N GLY A 288 12.14 2.43 0.80
CA GLY A 288 12.25 1.28 1.71
C GLY A 288 10.96 1.03 2.50
N CYS A 289 9.79 1.26 1.89
CA CYS A 289 8.54 1.32 2.63
C CYS A 289 7.43 0.39 2.12
N ILE A 290 7.71 -0.61 1.29
CA ILE A 290 6.75 -1.67 0.99
C ILE A 290 6.79 -2.67 2.15
N TYR A 291 5.76 -2.69 2.98
CA TYR A 291 5.71 -3.55 4.16
C TYR A 291 4.85 -4.79 3.96
N HIS A 292 3.80 -4.66 3.18
CA HIS A 292 2.91 -5.72 2.76
C HIS A 292 2.39 -5.42 1.36
N MET A 293 1.75 -6.39 0.70
CA MET A 293 1.17 -6.20 -0.61
C MET A 293 -0.08 -7.04 -0.79
N HIS A 294 -1.12 -6.44 -1.35
CA HIS A 294 -2.29 -7.15 -1.84
C HIS A 294 -2.13 -7.57 -3.31
N GLY A 295 -2.47 -8.82 -3.56
CA GLY A 295 -2.70 -9.36 -4.89
C GLY A 295 -4.16 -9.19 -5.24
N LYS A 296 -4.51 -8.04 -5.83
CA LYS A 296 -5.87 -7.67 -6.24
C LYS A 296 -5.82 -6.98 -7.59
N ASP A 297 -6.76 -7.27 -8.45
CA ASP A 297 -6.78 -6.78 -9.83
C ASP A 297 -8.06 -5.99 -10.13
N ILE A 298 -8.05 -5.23 -11.21
CA ILE A 298 -9.26 -4.56 -11.74
C ILE A 298 -9.42 -4.83 -13.24
N LEU A 299 -10.65 -5.05 -13.65
CA LEU A 299 -11.05 -5.11 -15.05
C LEU A 299 -11.65 -3.76 -15.44
N MET A 300 -11.07 -3.10 -16.45
CA MET A 300 -11.56 -1.81 -16.98
C MET A 300 -12.53 -2.02 -18.12
N ASP A 301 -13.69 -1.39 -18.04
CA ASP A 301 -14.62 -1.25 -19.17
C ASP A 301 -14.21 -0.05 -20.02
N ARG A 302 -13.68 -0.32 -21.22
CA ARG A 302 -13.10 0.72 -22.09
C ARG A 302 -14.12 1.73 -22.59
N ASP A 303 -15.37 1.32 -22.79
CA ASP A 303 -16.42 2.20 -23.32
C ASP A 303 -16.89 3.14 -22.18
N ASN A 304 -17.11 2.61 -20.99
CA ASN A 304 -17.45 3.43 -19.82
C ASN A 304 -16.29 4.37 -19.44
N VAL A 305 -15.05 3.89 -19.46
CA VAL A 305 -13.85 4.74 -19.22
C VAL A 305 -13.75 5.87 -20.24
N ALA A 306 -14.04 5.61 -21.51
CA ALA A 306 -13.94 6.62 -22.56
C ALA A 306 -14.91 7.79 -22.36
N VAL A 307 -16.01 7.56 -21.65
CA VAL A 307 -17.05 8.59 -21.39
C VAL A 307 -16.90 9.20 -19.99
N ASN A 308 -16.69 8.37 -18.97
CA ASN A 308 -16.77 8.78 -17.56
C ASN A 308 -15.39 8.95 -16.90
N GLY A 309 -14.32 8.44 -17.52
CA GLY A 309 -12.99 8.38 -16.91
C GLY A 309 -12.88 7.23 -15.89
N LEU A 310 -11.79 7.24 -15.12
CA LEU A 310 -11.48 6.18 -14.15
C LEU A 310 -11.94 6.49 -12.73
N LEU A 311 -12.12 7.77 -12.38
CA LEU A 311 -12.66 8.17 -11.07
C LEU A 311 -14.19 8.03 -11.10
N ASP A 312 -14.68 6.86 -10.73
CA ASP A 312 -16.05 6.43 -10.88
C ASP A 312 -16.70 6.17 -9.52
N VAL A 313 -17.88 6.77 -9.31
CA VAL A 313 -18.69 6.63 -8.09
C VAL A 313 -19.97 5.81 -8.33
N THR A 314 -20.08 5.14 -9.47
CA THR A 314 -21.16 4.18 -9.75
C THR A 314 -21.14 3.05 -8.71
N PRO A 315 -22.28 2.64 -8.13
CA PRO A 315 -22.32 1.58 -7.13
C PRO A 315 -21.63 0.29 -7.58
N TYR A 316 -20.91 -0.40 -6.70
CA TYR A 316 -20.16 -1.63 -7.03
C TYR A 316 -21.04 -2.74 -7.61
N GLN A 317 -22.34 -2.76 -7.31
CA GLN A 317 -23.30 -3.74 -7.81
C GLN A 317 -23.74 -3.45 -9.26
N ASP A 318 -23.57 -2.22 -9.74
CA ASP A 318 -23.92 -1.82 -11.11
C ASP A 318 -22.76 -2.03 -12.09
N ILE A 319 -22.36 -3.28 -12.25
CA ILE A 319 -21.18 -3.69 -13.01
C ILE A 319 -21.21 -3.19 -14.47
N VAL A 320 -22.42 -3.12 -15.05
CA VAL A 320 -22.60 -2.78 -16.48
C VAL A 320 -22.27 -1.30 -16.77
N HIS A 321 -22.50 -0.42 -15.81
CA HIS A 321 -22.28 1.02 -16.01
C HIS A 321 -21.00 1.54 -15.36
N ARG A 322 -20.28 0.68 -14.62
CA ARG A 322 -19.01 1.07 -13.99
C ARG A 322 -17.87 1.15 -15.00
N SER A 323 -16.96 2.09 -14.78
CA SER A 323 -15.71 2.19 -15.54
C SER A 323 -14.72 1.06 -15.25
N TRP A 324 -14.82 0.45 -14.08
CA TRP A 324 -13.97 -0.67 -13.65
C TRP A 324 -14.67 -1.50 -12.58
N SER A 325 -14.26 -2.75 -12.46
CA SER A 325 -14.70 -3.64 -11.38
C SER A 325 -13.50 -4.44 -10.86
N TYR A 326 -13.53 -4.87 -9.61
CA TYR A 326 -12.51 -5.78 -9.09
C TYR A 326 -12.51 -7.09 -9.89
N ALA A 327 -11.35 -7.67 -10.05
CA ALA A 327 -11.15 -8.91 -10.80
C ALA A 327 -10.17 -9.84 -10.06
N ASP A 328 -10.24 -11.12 -10.38
CA ASP A 328 -9.23 -12.08 -9.92
C ASP A 328 -7.86 -11.68 -10.48
N VAL A 329 -6.79 -11.90 -9.73
CA VAL A 329 -5.41 -11.63 -10.16
C VAL A 329 -5.12 -12.32 -11.52
N GLY A 330 -4.67 -11.54 -12.48
CA GLY A 330 -4.37 -12.01 -13.84
C GLY A 330 -5.56 -11.99 -14.80
N PHE A 331 -6.74 -11.53 -14.38
CA PHE A 331 -7.93 -11.44 -15.20
C PHE A 331 -8.34 -10.01 -15.58
N GLY A 332 -7.84 -9.00 -14.86
CA GLY A 332 -7.91 -7.60 -15.26
C GLY A 332 -6.69 -7.19 -16.05
N HIS A 333 -5.52 -7.39 -15.47
CA HIS A 333 -4.22 -7.26 -16.12
C HIS A 333 -3.63 -8.66 -16.34
N ASP A 334 -3.03 -8.89 -17.51
CA ASP A 334 -2.51 -10.20 -17.87
C ASP A 334 -1.28 -10.63 -17.03
N LEU A 335 -0.90 -11.89 -17.16
CA LEU A 335 0.22 -12.47 -16.43
C LEU A 335 1.56 -11.76 -16.75
N VAL A 336 1.71 -11.11 -17.91
CA VAL A 336 2.92 -10.36 -18.26
C VAL A 336 3.08 -9.14 -17.34
N VAL A 337 1.99 -8.41 -17.09
CA VAL A 337 1.98 -7.29 -16.15
C VAL A 337 2.34 -7.76 -14.74
N TRP A 338 1.70 -8.82 -14.25
CA TRP A 338 1.97 -9.38 -12.92
C TRP A 338 3.42 -9.90 -12.78
N LYS A 339 3.99 -10.51 -13.81
CA LYS A 339 5.42 -10.87 -13.84
C LYS A 339 6.32 -9.65 -13.69
N SER A 340 6.02 -8.58 -14.44
CA SER A 340 6.80 -7.34 -14.35
C SER A 340 6.72 -6.72 -12.95
N VAL A 341 5.56 -6.77 -12.31
CA VAL A 341 5.37 -6.32 -10.91
C VAL A 341 6.22 -7.16 -9.96
N VAL A 342 6.16 -8.50 -10.06
CA VAL A 342 6.93 -9.43 -9.23
C VAL A 342 8.44 -9.21 -9.42
N GLU A 343 8.90 -9.06 -10.66
CA GLU A 343 10.31 -8.77 -10.96
C GLU A 343 10.76 -7.44 -10.35
N GLN A 344 9.92 -6.42 -10.42
CA GLN A 344 10.25 -5.13 -9.83
C GLN A 344 10.24 -5.17 -8.29
N LEU A 345 9.33 -5.91 -7.65
CA LEU A 345 9.33 -6.16 -6.21
C LEU A 345 10.65 -6.81 -5.76
N MET A 346 11.09 -7.84 -6.47
CA MET A 346 12.36 -8.51 -6.19
C MET A 346 13.55 -7.57 -6.43
N ALA A 347 13.52 -6.75 -7.48
CA ALA A 347 14.58 -5.81 -7.78
C ALA A 347 14.78 -4.73 -6.71
N VAL A 348 13.72 -4.36 -5.98
CA VAL A 348 13.79 -3.44 -4.83
C VAL A 348 14.00 -4.15 -3.49
N GLY A 349 14.20 -5.47 -3.50
CA GLY A 349 14.49 -6.26 -2.29
C GLY A 349 13.25 -6.61 -1.45
N TYR A 350 12.04 -6.53 -2.03
CA TYR A 350 10.85 -7.02 -1.33
C TYR A 350 10.81 -8.55 -1.39
N ASP A 351 10.81 -9.22 -0.24
CA ASP A 351 10.94 -10.66 -0.06
C ASP A 351 9.87 -11.26 0.88
N TYR A 352 8.70 -10.65 0.90
CA TYR A 352 7.69 -11.02 1.90
C TYR A 352 6.48 -11.75 1.28
N VAL A 353 5.28 -11.19 1.37
CA VAL A 353 4.04 -11.83 0.97
C VAL A 353 3.29 -10.96 -0.02
N ILE A 354 2.71 -11.59 -1.06
CA ILE A 354 1.63 -11.03 -1.88
C ILE A 354 0.36 -11.74 -1.44
N SER A 355 -0.48 -11.04 -0.68
CA SER A 355 -1.71 -11.55 -0.08
C SER A 355 -2.87 -11.35 -1.06
N ILE A 356 -3.48 -12.42 -1.53
CA ILE A 356 -4.64 -12.33 -2.44
C ILE A 356 -5.82 -11.77 -1.66
N GLU A 357 -6.32 -10.63 -2.10
CA GLU A 357 -7.59 -10.08 -1.66
C GLU A 357 -8.63 -10.26 -2.76
N HIS A 358 -9.73 -10.94 -2.43
CA HIS A 358 -10.76 -11.28 -3.40
C HIS A 358 -12.03 -10.47 -3.16
N GLU A 359 -12.34 -9.61 -4.12
CA GLU A 359 -13.58 -8.82 -4.18
C GLU A 359 -14.22 -8.85 -5.59
N SER A 360 -13.80 -9.80 -6.42
CA SER A 360 -14.35 -9.94 -7.78
C SER A 360 -15.84 -10.29 -7.74
N PRO A 361 -16.72 -9.54 -8.43
CA PRO A 361 -18.12 -9.89 -8.55
C PRO A 361 -18.37 -11.02 -9.55
N PHE A 362 -17.34 -11.47 -10.29
CA PHE A 362 -17.46 -12.42 -11.38
C PHE A 362 -17.24 -13.87 -10.94
N THR A 363 -16.65 -14.10 -9.78
CA THR A 363 -16.29 -15.44 -9.29
C THR A 363 -16.63 -15.58 -7.81
N SER A 364 -16.80 -16.83 -7.35
CA SER A 364 -16.83 -17.10 -5.92
C SER A 364 -15.42 -16.97 -5.32
N ALA A 365 -15.32 -16.65 -4.03
CA ALA A 365 -14.05 -16.51 -3.32
C ALA A 365 -13.11 -17.71 -3.56
N ARG A 366 -13.59 -18.93 -3.42
CA ARG A 366 -12.80 -20.15 -3.65
C ARG A 366 -12.20 -20.21 -5.07
N ILE A 367 -12.99 -19.86 -6.09
CA ILE A 367 -12.52 -19.85 -7.48
C ILE A 367 -11.54 -18.71 -7.72
N GLY A 368 -11.87 -17.51 -7.29
CA GLY A 368 -11.04 -16.32 -7.52
C GLY A 368 -9.70 -16.41 -6.79
N VAL A 369 -9.69 -16.86 -5.53
CA VAL A 369 -8.45 -17.08 -4.77
C VAL A 369 -7.61 -18.19 -5.40
N ALA A 370 -8.22 -19.30 -5.87
CA ALA A 370 -7.48 -20.38 -6.53
C ALA A 370 -6.81 -19.88 -7.84
N ARG A 371 -7.53 -19.10 -8.65
CA ARG A 371 -6.99 -18.48 -9.87
C ARG A 371 -5.86 -17.49 -9.56
N GLY A 372 -6.07 -16.64 -8.56
CA GLY A 372 -5.06 -15.68 -8.11
C GLY A 372 -3.79 -16.37 -7.61
N ALA A 373 -3.94 -17.45 -6.85
CA ALA A 373 -2.81 -18.25 -6.37
C ALA A 373 -2.04 -18.89 -7.55
N GLU A 374 -2.73 -19.45 -8.53
CA GLU A 374 -2.10 -19.99 -9.74
C GLU A 374 -1.36 -18.91 -10.52
N ALA A 375 -1.98 -17.74 -10.75
CA ALA A 375 -1.37 -16.62 -11.48
C ALA A 375 -0.10 -16.11 -10.78
N LEU A 376 -0.15 -15.90 -9.46
CA LEU A 376 1.01 -15.45 -8.69
C LEU A 376 2.11 -16.51 -8.65
N GLN A 377 1.77 -17.79 -8.46
CA GLN A 377 2.74 -18.88 -8.49
C GLN A 377 3.43 -18.97 -9.86
N GLN A 378 2.69 -18.81 -10.97
CA GLN A 378 3.28 -18.76 -12.31
C GLN A 378 4.17 -17.51 -12.51
N ALA A 379 3.81 -16.37 -11.94
CA ALA A 379 4.65 -15.18 -11.97
C ALA A 379 5.97 -15.38 -11.21
N LEU A 380 5.95 -16.14 -10.11
CA LEU A 380 7.10 -16.46 -9.27
C LEU A 380 8.00 -17.56 -9.87
N LEU A 381 7.43 -18.61 -10.50
CA LEU A 381 8.16 -19.81 -10.97
C LEU A 381 9.06 -19.56 -12.18
N ASN A 382 8.71 -18.62 -13.05
CA ASN A 382 9.46 -18.42 -14.31
C ASN A 382 10.90 -17.89 -14.11
N ARG A 383 11.31 -17.60 -12.90
CA ARG A 383 12.67 -17.14 -12.59
C ARG A 383 13.60 -18.25 -12.05
N ALA A 384 13.07 -19.22 -11.33
CA ALA A 384 13.86 -20.36 -10.86
C ALA A 384 14.42 -21.22 -12.00
N GLN A 385 13.96 -21.00 -13.25
CA GLN A 385 14.43 -21.68 -14.45
C GLN A 385 15.40 -20.85 -15.30
N ILE A 386 15.66 -19.58 -14.95
CA ILE A 386 16.51 -18.64 -15.70
C ILE A 386 17.86 -18.38 -14.98
N LEU A 387 17.97 -18.77 -13.73
CA LEU A 387 19.22 -18.79 -12.94
C LEU A 387 19.72 -20.22 -12.78
#